data_bc86b947efd2ce4769307d6cad3e4a49
#
_entry.id   bc86b947efd2ce4769307d6cad3e4a49
#
_cell.length_a   1.000
_cell.length_b   1.000
_cell.length_c   1.000
_cell.angle_alpha   90.00
_cell.angle_beta   90.00
_cell.angle_gamma   90.00
#
_symmetry.space_group_name_H-M   'P 1'
#
loop_
_entity.id
_entity.type
_entity.pdbx_description
1 polymer ?
#
loop_
_entity_poly.entity_id
_entity_poly.type
_entity_poly.pdbx_seq_one_letter_code
_entity_poly.pdbx_strand_id
1 'polypeptide(L)'
;MRSAMFLPVLFALQALCTSVGHAMQHYPAVWGHYDVCKSQIYTEEGLAWDYMACQPEATDMTEYLRVTLDPPNITCGDPPETYCALENPYMCNNECDAATEELAHPPELMFDIEGRNPTTFWQSTSWKKYPKPLQVNITLSWNKTIELTDDIVLTFESGRPEQMVLEKSLDYGRTWTPYQFYATDCLDAFTMEPKTANDLTQQTLLDIICTEDYSRGYVWKNDKTVRFEIKDRFALFAGPRLHNMASLYGQLDTTKNLRDFFTITDLRIRLLKPATGATMVDENNLSRYFYAISDIKVQGRCKCNLHANSCVFDKGKLGCECEHNTTGPDCSRCKKHYHGRAWSVGSYLPIPKGTANICIPSNHGPVPRVCDNAMLRCQNGGTCHHHQRCHCSPGFTGILCERARCQGPGDCDDQLSGQASLHHRPTGRHHTLTLVVFPLLFVSLC
;
A
#
# COMPACT_ATOMS: atom_id res chain seq x y z
N MET A 1 -53.34 -36.32 -8.74
CA MET A 1 -53.28 -35.40 -7.61
C MET A 1 -51.94 -35.49 -6.82
N ARG A 2 -50.79 -35.66 -7.49
CA ARG A 2 -49.45 -35.66 -6.82
C ARG A 2 -48.50 -34.57 -7.29
N SER A 3 -48.93 -33.75 -8.26
CA SER A 3 -48.04 -32.71 -8.84
C SER A 3 -48.20 -31.34 -8.22
N ALA A 4 -49.21 -31.06 -7.43
CA ALA A 4 -49.51 -29.73 -6.88
C ALA A 4 -48.83 -29.40 -5.54
N MET A 5 -48.20 -30.40 -4.88
CA MET A 5 -47.51 -30.20 -3.59
C MET A 5 -46.01 -29.89 -3.73
N PHE A 6 -45.40 -30.11 -4.90
CA PHE A 6 -43.96 -29.84 -5.09
C PHE A 6 -43.66 -28.37 -5.39
N LEU A 7 -44.59 -27.63 -5.95
CA LEU A 7 -44.39 -26.21 -6.26
C LEU A 7 -44.16 -25.31 -5.03
N PRO A 8 -44.99 -25.40 -3.96
CA PRO A 8 -44.77 -24.58 -2.77
C PRO A 8 -43.52 -24.94 -1.98
N VAL A 9 -43.08 -26.22 -2.04
CA VAL A 9 -41.82 -26.64 -1.38
C VAL A 9 -40.61 -26.10 -2.14
N LEU A 10 -40.65 -26.05 -3.47
CA LEU A 10 -39.58 -25.45 -4.27
C LEU A 10 -39.48 -23.93 -4.03
N PHE A 11 -40.62 -23.20 -3.94
CA PHE A 11 -40.64 -21.79 -3.61
C PHE A 11 -40.15 -21.50 -2.17
N ALA A 12 -40.48 -22.37 -1.21
CA ALA A 12 -40.00 -22.26 0.17
C ALA A 12 -38.48 -22.51 0.25
N LEU A 13 -37.95 -23.49 -0.49
CA LEU A 13 -36.50 -23.74 -0.60
C LEU A 13 -35.75 -22.60 -1.31
N GLN A 14 -36.32 -22.00 -2.39
CA GLN A 14 -35.72 -20.85 -3.02
C GLN A 14 -35.74 -19.62 -2.11
N ALA A 15 -36.82 -19.39 -1.34
CA ALA A 15 -36.89 -18.31 -0.38
C ALA A 15 -35.90 -18.49 0.79
N LEU A 16 -35.65 -19.74 1.23
CA LEU A 16 -34.62 -20.04 2.23
C LEU A 16 -33.20 -19.87 1.66
N CYS A 17 -32.92 -20.26 0.42
CA CYS A 17 -31.64 -20.01 -0.22
C CYS A 17 -31.37 -18.50 -0.44
N THR A 18 -32.38 -17.72 -0.79
CA THR A 18 -32.22 -16.27 -0.93
C THR A 18 -32.03 -15.56 0.41
N SER A 19 -32.67 -16.04 1.49
CA SER A 19 -32.50 -15.47 2.83
C SER A 19 -31.15 -15.85 3.46
N VAL A 20 -30.60 -17.02 3.16
CA VAL A 20 -29.24 -17.40 3.58
C VAL A 20 -28.17 -16.66 2.77
N GLY A 21 -28.44 -16.39 1.48
CA GLY A 21 -27.55 -15.59 0.64
C GLY A 21 -27.46 -14.11 1.08
N HIS A 22 -28.50 -13.56 1.72
CA HIS A 22 -28.47 -12.18 2.27
C HIS A 22 -27.82 -12.08 3.65
N ALA A 23 -27.64 -13.18 4.36
CA ALA A 23 -26.94 -13.20 5.64
C ALA A 23 -25.41 -13.29 5.52
N MET A 24 -24.87 -13.48 4.31
CA MET A 24 -23.43 -13.46 4.04
C MET A 24 -22.94 -12.13 3.44
N GLN A 25 -23.79 -11.12 3.41
CA GLN A 25 -23.38 -9.77 2.99
C GLN A 25 -22.99 -8.92 4.19
N HIS A 26 -21.81 -8.36 4.07
CA HIS A 26 -21.11 -7.43 4.95
C HIS A 26 -20.42 -8.07 6.15
N TYR A 27 -19.34 -8.76 5.85
CA TYR A 27 -18.11 -8.36 6.52
C TYR A 27 -17.75 -7.01 5.86
N PRO A 28 -17.83 -5.89 6.57
CA PRO A 28 -17.22 -4.67 6.08
C PRO A 28 -15.76 -5.03 5.81
N ALA A 29 -15.27 -4.64 4.67
CA ALA A 29 -13.87 -4.81 4.34
C ALA A 29 -13.08 -4.44 5.59
N VAL A 30 -12.11 -5.25 5.97
CA VAL A 30 -11.30 -5.14 7.21
C VAL A 30 -10.65 -3.74 7.38
N TRP A 31 -10.74 -2.91 6.40
CA TRP A 31 -10.33 -1.51 6.32
C TRP A 31 -11.16 -0.55 7.18
N GLY A 32 -12.43 -0.87 7.50
CA GLY A 32 -13.30 0.01 8.29
C GLY A 32 -13.03 0.05 9.79
N HIS A 33 -12.18 -0.81 10.33
CA HIS A 33 -11.89 -0.81 11.77
C HIS A 33 -10.84 0.23 12.20
N TYR A 34 -10.10 0.82 11.24
CA TYR A 34 -9.05 1.80 11.54
C TYR A 34 -9.48 3.26 11.32
N ASP A 35 -10.66 3.47 10.76
CA ASP A 35 -11.17 4.82 10.45
C ASP A 35 -11.67 5.57 11.67
N VAL A 36 -11.91 4.86 12.78
CA VAL A 36 -12.42 5.44 14.03
C VAL A 36 -11.36 5.36 15.12
N CYS A 37 -10.94 6.51 15.65
CA CYS A 37 -9.93 6.59 16.70
C CYS A 37 -10.47 6.29 18.11
N LYS A 38 -11.81 6.27 18.27
CA LYS A 38 -12.52 5.97 19.53
C LYS A 38 -13.79 5.18 19.23
N SER A 39 -14.08 4.18 20.05
CA SER A 39 -15.34 3.44 20.00
C SER A 39 -16.05 3.49 21.35
N GLN A 40 -17.38 3.41 21.32
CA GLN A 40 -18.16 3.23 22.53
C GLN A 40 -18.15 1.78 22.96
N ILE A 41 -17.92 1.57 24.24
CA ILE A 41 -17.95 0.25 24.87
C ILE A 41 -18.85 0.30 26.09
N TYR A 42 -19.46 -0.84 26.40
CA TYR A 42 -20.21 -1.01 27.64
C TYR A 42 -19.27 -1.53 28.73
N THR A 43 -19.17 -0.77 29.83
CA THR A 43 -18.47 -1.17 31.04
C THR A 43 -19.51 -1.42 32.17
N GLU A 44 -19.05 -2.00 33.26
CA GLU A 44 -19.92 -2.15 34.46
C GLU A 44 -20.43 -0.82 35.00
N GLU A 45 -19.73 0.28 34.70
CA GLU A 45 -20.10 1.65 35.11
C GLU A 45 -20.95 2.36 34.04
N GLY A 46 -21.27 1.70 32.90
CA GLY A 46 -22.07 2.25 31.80
C GLY A 46 -21.25 2.41 30.49
N LEU A 47 -21.75 3.27 29.61
CA LEU A 47 -21.11 3.57 28.31
C LEU A 47 -19.81 4.37 28.55
N ALA A 48 -18.70 3.81 28.07
CA ALA A 48 -17.38 4.46 28.08
C ALA A 48 -16.80 4.55 26.66
N TRP A 49 -15.86 5.47 26.46
CA TRP A 49 -15.10 5.58 25.22
C TRP A 49 -13.75 4.87 25.33
N ASP A 50 -13.45 4.02 24.37
CA ASP A 50 -12.13 3.40 24.25
C ASP A 50 -11.37 3.94 23.04
N TYR A 51 -10.05 3.91 23.13
CA TYR A 51 -9.16 4.37 22.06
C TYR A 51 -8.77 3.19 21.17
N MET A 52 -8.95 3.40 19.87
CA MET A 52 -8.57 2.43 18.83
C MET A 52 -7.50 3.03 17.94
N ALA A 53 -6.56 2.20 17.49
CA ALA A 53 -5.66 2.58 16.40
C ALA A 53 -6.49 2.98 15.17
N CYS A 54 -6.12 4.06 14.52
CA CYS A 54 -6.87 4.62 13.40
C CYS A 54 -5.95 5.16 12.33
N GLN A 55 -6.43 5.20 11.10
CA GLN A 55 -5.70 5.73 9.96
C GLN A 55 -6.67 6.42 9.00
N PRO A 56 -6.18 7.43 8.23
CA PRO A 56 -6.99 8.08 7.21
C PRO A 56 -7.43 7.09 6.13
N GLU A 57 -8.56 7.39 5.50
CA GLU A 57 -9.02 6.66 4.32
C GLU A 57 -7.99 6.76 3.19
N ALA A 58 -7.90 5.70 2.37
CA ALA A 58 -7.06 5.69 1.19
C ALA A 58 -7.73 6.51 0.08
N THR A 59 -6.99 7.43 -0.51
CA THR A 59 -7.48 8.32 -1.57
C THR A 59 -6.48 8.37 -2.72
N ASP A 60 -6.87 9.01 -3.81
CA ASP A 60 -5.94 9.38 -4.85
C ASP A 60 -5.02 10.50 -4.32
N MET A 61 -3.74 10.20 -4.27
CA MET A 61 -2.74 11.13 -3.75
C MET A 61 -2.26 12.13 -4.80
N THR A 62 -2.64 11.97 -6.06
CA THR A 62 -2.23 12.85 -7.16
C THR A 62 -2.86 14.25 -7.07
N GLU A 63 -3.99 14.40 -6.38
CA GLU A 63 -4.60 15.69 -6.09
C GLU A 63 -3.73 16.62 -5.22
N TYR A 64 -2.78 16.07 -4.48
CA TYR A 64 -2.02 16.79 -3.45
C TYR A 64 -0.52 16.87 -3.75
N LEU A 65 -0.11 16.49 -4.95
CA LEU A 65 1.30 16.45 -5.30
C LEU A 65 1.77 17.73 -6.00
N ARG A 66 3.08 17.90 -5.98
CA ARG A 66 3.81 18.83 -6.84
C ARG A 66 4.68 18.00 -7.80
N VAL A 67 4.50 18.22 -9.10
CA VAL A 67 5.34 17.61 -10.13
C VAL A 67 6.52 18.54 -10.47
N THR A 68 7.69 17.95 -10.67
CA THR A 68 8.87 18.63 -11.19
C THR A 68 9.56 17.76 -12.22
N LEU A 69 10.02 18.39 -13.31
CA LEU A 69 10.73 17.73 -14.40
C LEU A 69 12.21 18.13 -14.39
N ASP A 70 13.07 17.17 -14.69
CA ASP A 70 14.49 17.37 -14.88
C ASP A 70 14.93 16.65 -16.17
N PRO A 71 15.43 17.40 -17.18
CA PRO A 71 15.63 18.84 -17.22
C PRO A 71 14.30 19.64 -17.26
N PRO A 72 14.25 20.87 -16.72
CA PRO A 72 13.01 21.62 -16.58
C PRO A 72 12.35 22.02 -17.92
N ASN A 73 13.14 22.09 -19.01
CA ASN A 73 12.68 22.43 -20.35
C ASN A 73 12.51 21.19 -21.24
N ILE A 74 12.16 20.06 -20.65
CA ILE A 74 12.01 18.80 -21.40
C ILE A 74 10.63 18.65 -22.05
N THR A 75 9.64 19.39 -21.62
CA THR A 75 8.32 19.42 -22.27
C THR A 75 8.44 20.01 -23.67
N CYS A 76 7.75 19.42 -24.64
CA CYS A 76 7.74 19.91 -26.01
C CYS A 76 7.01 21.27 -26.14
N GLY A 77 7.19 21.95 -27.28
CA GLY A 77 6.43 23.15 -27.65
C GLY A 77 7.14 24.48 -27.43
N ASP A 78 8.33 24.50 -26.81
CA ASP A 78 9.18 25.69 -26.72
C ASP A 78 10.66 25.32 -27.05
N PRO A 79 11.11 25.57 -28.29
CA PRO A 79 10.34 26.06 -29.45
C PRO A 79 9.32 25.04 -29.97
N PRO A 80 8.30 25.49 -30.74
CA PRO A 80 7.33 24.58 -31.38
C PRO A 80 8.00 23.52 -32.22
N GLU A 81 7.47 22.29 -32.15
CA GLU A 81 8.02 21.16 -32.87
C GLU A 81 6.93 20.24 -33.44
N THR A 82 7.25 19.55 -34.53
CA THR A 82 6.40 18.52 -35.09
C THR A 82 6.81 17.15 -34.60
N TYR A 83 5.84 16.28 -34.39
CA TYR A 83 6.05 14.89 -33.98
C TYR A 83 5.17 13.92 -34.78
N CYS A 84 5.55 12.64 -34.79
CA CYS A 84 4.81 11.63 -35.51
C CYS A 84 3.62 11.13 -34.69
N ALA A 85 2.51 10.86 -35.35
CA ALA A 85 1.33 10.32 -34.71
C ALA A 85 1.63 9.01 -33.97
N LEU A 86 1.04 8.83 -32.78
CA LEU A 86 1.26 7.65 -31.95
C LEU A 86 0.77 6.37 -32.61
N GLU A 87 -0.34 6.45 -33.33
CA GLU A 87 -0.95 5.33 -34.04
C GLU A 87 -0.29 5.03 -35.40
N ASN A 88 0.30 6.03 -36.02
CA ASN A 88 0.98 5.91 -37.30
C ASN A 88 2.31 6.66 -37.29
N PRO A 89 3.42 6.01 -36.98
CA PRO A 89 4.72 6.65 -36.82
C PRO A 89 5.33 7.19 -38.14
N TYR A 90 4.64 7.08 -39.25
CA TYR A 90 5.01 7.69 -40.54
C TYR A 90 4.25 8.98 -40.83
N MET A 91 3.22 9.33 -40.04
CA MET A 91 2.51 10.60 -40.09
C MET A 91 3.11 11.56 -39.06
N CYS A 92 4.01 12.43 -39.50
CA CYS A 92 4.78 13.33 -38.62
C CYS A 92 4.38 14.79 -38.84
N ASN A 93 3.10 15.06 -38.82
CA ASN A 93 2.49 16.37 -39.01
C ASN A 93 1.71 16.89 -37.78
N ASN A 94 1.75 16.16 -36.66
CA ASN A 94 1.23 16.67 -35.39
C ASN A 94 2.18 17.75 -34.86
N GLU A 95 1.61 18.77 -34.26
CA GLU A 95 2.36 19.91 -33.71
C GLU A 95 2.25 19.93 -32.19
N CYS A 96 3.37 20.25 -31.54
CA CYS A 96 3.42 20.62 -30.15
C CYS A 96 3.87 22.08 -30.06
N ASP A 97 3.05 22.95 -29.48
CA ASP A 97 3.30 24.37 -29.31
C ASP A 97 2.81 24.82 -27.92
N ALA A 98 3.72 25.21 -27.06
CA ALA A 98 3.41 25.65 -25.70
C ALA A 98 2.64 26.99 -25.65
N ALA A 99 2.63 27.77 -26.75
CA ALA A 99 1.92 29.03 -26.82
C ALA A 99 0.44 28.85 -27.23
N THR A 100 0.06 27.68 -27.75
CA THR A 100 -1.29 27.37 -28.22
C THR A 100 -1.91 26.30 -27.29
N GLU A 101 -2.97 26.64 -26.58
CA GLU A 101 -3.57 25.78 -25.54
C GLU A 101 -3.95 24.39 -26.07
N GLU A 102 -4.51 24.32 -27.30
CA GLU A 102 -4.92 23.05 -27.92
C GLU A 102 -3.76 22.15 -28.36
N LEU A 103 -2.54 22.71 -28.49
CA LEU A 103 -1.33 22.02 -28.95
C LEU A 103 -0.30 21.85 -27.82
N ALA A 104 -0.61 22.40 -26.66
CA ALA A 104 0.28 22.32 -25.49
C ALA A 104 0.10 20.97 -24.75
N HIS A 105 1.22 20.40 -24.31
CA HIS A 105 1.26 19.14 -23.55
C HIS A 105 1.99 19.31 -22.20
N PRO A 106 1.50 20.18 -21.29
CA PRO A 106 2.14 20.46 -20.01
C PRO A 106 2.04 19.28 -19.01
N PRO A 107 2.89 19.25 -17.95
CA PRO A 107 2.94 18.16 -16.99
C PRO A 107 1.65 17.92 -16.22
N GLU A 108 0.81 18.91 -16.07
CA GLU A 108 -0.48 18.85 -15.36
C GLU A 108 -1.45 17.88 -16.03
N LEU A 109 -1.30 17.62 -17.34
CA LEU A 109 -2.12 16.68 -18.08
C LEU A 109 -1.86 15.20 -17.70
N MET A 110 -0.84 14.90 -16.89
CA MET A 110 -0.65 13.57 -16.31
C MET A 110 -1.57 13.29 -15.10
N PHE A 111 -2.32 14.31 -14.64
CA PHE A 111 -3.12 14.26 -13.41
C PHE A 111 -4.50 14.86 -13.57
N ASP A 112 -4.94 15.10 -14.78
CA ASP A 112 -6.26 15.63 -15.05
C ASP A 112 -7.35 14.52 -15.04
N ILE A 113 -8.59 14.87 -15.39
CA ILE A 113 -9.71 13.93 -15.34
C ILE A 113 -9.52 12.84 -16.40
N GLU A 114 -9.54 11.59 -15.98
CA GLU A 114 -9.50 10.43 -16.86
C GLU A 114 -10.69 10.36 -17.84
N GLY A 115 -10.44 9.71 -18.98
CA GLY A 115 -11.48 9.42 -19.97
C GLY A 115 -11.88 10.60 -20.81
N ARG A 116 -11.09 11.66 -20.87
CA ARG A 116 -11.29 12.74 -21.86
C ARG A 116 -11.18 12.20 -23.28
N ASN A 117 -11.93 12.79 -24.16
CA ASN A 117 -11.87 12.49 -25.60
C ASN A 117 -11.79 13.81 -26.38
N PRO A 118 -10.65 14.12 -27.03
CA PRO A 118 -9.43 13.30 -27.14
C PRO A 118 -8.67 13.16 -25.80
N THR A 119 -7.86 12.09 -25.69
CA THR A 119 -7.02 11.85 -24.53
C THR A 119 -5.98 12.96 -24.39
N THR A 120 -5.89 13.54 -23.21
CA THR A 120 -4.87 14.52 -22.84
C THR A 120 -3.61 13.80 -22.33
N PHE A 121 -2.44 14.37 -22.55
CA PHE A 121 -1.17 13.80 -22.10
C PHE A 121 -0.07 14.85 -22.04
N TRP A 122 0.87 14.64 -21.14
CA TRP A 122 2.16 15.32 -21.16
C TRP A 122 3.07 14.70 -22.20
N GLN A 123 3.85 15.53 -22.91
CA GLN A 123 4.82 15.07 -23.90
C GLN A 123 6.18 15.72 -23.72
N SER A 124 7.24 14.89 -23.79
CA SER A 124 8.61 15.37 -23.86
C SER A 124 8.98 15.91 -25.23
N THR A 125 10.06 16.68 -25.33
CA THR A 125 10.71 16.92 -26.64
C THR A 125 11.06 15.62 -27.33
N SER A 126 11.08 15.64 -28.65
CA SER A 126 11.53 14.49 -29.46
C SER A 126 13.03 14.23 -29.31
N TRP A 127 13.46 13.00 -29.57
CA TRP A 127 14.87 12.57 -29.41
C TRP A 127 15.82 13.11 -30.50
N LYS A 128 15.72 14.41 -30.78
CA LYS A 128 16.50 15.08 -31.84
C LYS A 128 18.02 15.10 -31.62
N LYS A 129 18.46 14.84 -30.37
CA LYS A 129 19.89 14.85 -30.00
C LYS A 129 20.54 13.48 -30.03
N TYR A 130 19.92 12.51 -30.71
CA TYR A 130 20.50 11.17 -30.88
C TYR A 130 21.95 11.29 -31.42
N PRO A 131 22.91 10.48 -30.96
CA PRO A 131 22.78 9.33 -30.02
C PRO A 131 22.84 9.73 -28.53
N LYS A 132 22.86 11.04 -28.16
CA LYS A 132 22.78 11.43 -26.76
C LYS A 132 21.44 10.93 -26.17
N PRO A 133 21.44 10.20 -25.06
CA PRO A 133 20.20 9.66 -24.46
C PRO A 133 19.15 10.73 -24.17
N LEU A 134 17.89 10.44 -24.48
CA LEU A 134 16.76 11.23 -24.04
C LEU A 134 16.35 10.73 -22.64
N GLN A 135 16.83 11.42 -21.61
CA GLN A 135 16.57 11.07 -20.22
C GLN A 135 15.72 12.14 -19.56
N VAL A 136 14.70 11.70 -18.83
CA VAL A 136 13.78 12.57 -18.10
C VAL A 136 13.55 12.00 -16.71
N ASN A 137 13.68 12.85 -15.69
CA ASN A 137 13.25 12.53 -14.33
C ASN A 137 11.95 13.29 -14.03
N ILE A 138 10.88 12.57 -13.75
CA ILE A 138 9.61 13.10 -13.26
C ILE A 138 9.58 12.85 -11.76
N THR A 139 9.56 13.92 -10.97
CA THR A 139 9.54 13.83 -9.51
C THR A 139 8.18 14.28 -8.98
N LEU A 140 7.52 13.41 -8.23
CA LEU A 140 6.26 13.63 -7.54
C LEU A 140 6.54 13.84 -6.06
N SER A 141 6.18 15.01 -5.52
CA SER A 141 6.46 15.40 -4.14
C SER A 141 5.18 15.79 -3.40
N TRP A 142 4.95 15.22 -2.23
CA TRP A 142 3.77 15.52 -1.41
C TRP A 142 4.06 16.43 -0.23
N ASN A 143 5.32 16.65 0.08
CA ASN A 143 5.76 17.34 1.30
C ASN A 143 5.13 16.70 2.58
N LYS A 144 4.80 15.42 2.50
CA LYS A 144 4.14 14.60 3.52
C LYS A 144 4.58 13.16 3.36
N THR A 145 4.67 12.45 4.45
CA THR A 145 4.88 11.00 4.44
C THR A 145 3.56 10.30 4.09
N ILE A 146 3.60 9.41 3.10
CA ILE A 146 2.45 8.70 2.54
C ILE A 146 2.69 7.20 2.66
N GLU A 147 1.64 6.44 2.94
CA GLU A 147 1.60 4.99 2.86
C GLU A 147 0.87 4.58 1.59
N LEU A 148 1.54 3.82 0.74
CA LEU A 148 0.96 3.26 -0.48
C LEU A 148 -0.03 2.13 -0.12
N THR A 149 -1.20 2.14 -0.75
CA THR A 149 -2.27 1.17 -0.48
C THR A 149 -2.67 0.36 -1.70
N ASP A 150 -2.29 0.82 -2.87
CA ASP A 150 -2.60 0.20 -4.16
C ASP A 150 -1.41 0.31 -5.10
N ASP A 151 -1.51 -0.33 -6.27
CA ASP A 151 -0.50 -0.28 -7.31
C ASP A 151 -0.26 1.15 -7.79
N ILE A 152 1.00 1.47 -8.08
CA ILE A 152 1.32 2.69 -8.83
C ILE A 152 1.19 2.34 -10.31
N VAL A 153 0.41 3.13 -11.03
CA VAL A 153 0.12 2.89 -12.46
C VAL A 153 0.48 4.11 -13.28
N LEU A 154 1.25 3.90 -14.35
CA LEU A 154 1.58 4.92 -15.34
C LEU A 154 0.98 4.50 -16.68
N THR A 155 0.26 5.40 -17.34
CA THR A 155 -0.33 5.17 -18.66
C THR A 155 0.40 5.97 -19.71
N PHE A 156 1.02 5.26 -20.66
CA PHE A 156 1.82 5.87 -21.73
C PHE A 156 1.04 5.96 -23.04
N GLU A 157 1.08 7.11 -23.68
CA GLU A 157 0.55 7.29 -25.05
C GLU A 157 1.62 7.06 -26.11
N SER A 158 2.89 7.28 -25.83
CA SER A 158 3.99 7.11 -26.78
C SER A 158 4.51 5.68 -26.94
N GLY A 159 3.97 4.73 -26.27
CA GLY A 159 4.59 3.43 -26.05
C GLY A 159 5.43 3.41 -24.78
N ARG A 160 5.49 2.22 -24.17
CA ARG A 160 6.18 2.06 -22.89
C ARG A 160 7.70 2.17 -23.08
N PRO A 161 8.40 2.86 -22.18
CA PRO A 161 9.84 3.04 -22.29
C PRO A 161 10.59 1.71 -22.36
N GLU A 162 11.66 1.64 -23.16
CA GLU A 162 12.55 0.48 -23.19
C GLU A 162 13.35 0.33 -21.92
N GLN A 163 13.65 1.46 -21.25
CA GLN A 163 14.35 1.46 -19.97
C GLN A 163 13.77 2.57 -19.07
N MET A 164 13.38 2.19 -17.86
CA MET A 164 12.85 3.08 -16.84
C MET A 164 13.25 2.59 -15.45
N VAL A 165 13.38 3.50 -14.50
CA VAL A 165 13.58 3.20 -13.07
C VAL A 165 12.57 3.96 -12.26
N LEU A 166 11.88 3.26 -11.37
CA LEU A 166 11.09 3.86 -10.31
C LEU A 166 11.97 3.98 -9.07
N GLU A 167 12.04 5.16 -8.49
CA GLU A 167 12.80 5.44 -7.28
C GLU A 167 11.91 6.11 -6.24
N LYS A 168 12.21 5.90 -4.98
CA LYS A 168 11.51 6.56 -3.87
C LYS A 168 12.45 7.29 -2.93
N SER A 169 11.91 8.27 -2.23
CA SER A 169 12.54 8.94 -1.10
C SER A 169 11.71 8.78 0.17
N LEU A 170 12.39 8.74 1.32
CA LEU A 170 11.82 8.77 2.68
C LEU A 170 12.17 10.05 3.44
N ASP A 171 12.92 10.95 2.81
CA ASP A 171 13.53 12.13 3.44
C ASP A 171 13.32 13.41 2.62
N TYR A 172 12.18 13.49 1.94
CA TYR A 172 11.75 14.65 1.16
C TYR A 172 12.73 14.98 0.01
N GLY A 173 13.09 13.95 -0.75
CA GLY A 173 13.90 14.06 -1.96
C GLY A 173 15.40 14.28 -1.73
N ARG A 174 15.90 14.16 -0.48
CA ARG A 174 17.33 14.32 -0.20
C ARG A 174 18.13 13.11 -0.62
N THR A 175 17.61 11.91 -0.36
CA THR A 175 18.18 10.64 -0.82
C THR A 175 17.17 9.84 -1.60
N TRP A 176 17.64 9.09 -2.59
CA TRP A 176 16.83 8.28 -3.47
C TRP A 176 17.30 6.85 -3.44
N THR A 177 16.34 5.93 -3.36
CA THR A 177 16.59 4.49 -3.45
C THR A 177 15.80 3.93 -4.61
N PRO A 178 16.41 3.05 -5.44
CA PRO A 178 15.65 2.33 -6.47
C PRO A 178 14.50 1.56 -5.82
N TYR A 179 13.37 1.53 -6.51
CA TYR A 179 12.19 0.82 -6.08
C TYR A 179 11.89 -0.37 -6.99
N GLN A 180 11.99 -0.14 -8.32
CA GLN A 180 11.93 -1.18 -9.35
C GLN A 180 12.58 -0.69 -10.64
N PHE A 181 13.17 -1.63 -11.38
CA PHE A 181 13.71 -1.43 -12.71
C PHE A 181 12.80 -2.06 -13.76
N TYR A 182 12.71 -1.43 -14.91
CA TYR A 182 11.90 -1.85 -16.05
C TYR A 182 12.76 -1.78 -17.30
N ALA A 183 12.84 -2.88 -18.05
CA ALA A 183 13.61 -2.93 -19.28
C ALA A 183 13.01 -3.91 -20.29
N THR A 184 13.36 -3.77 -21.57
CA THR A 184 13.10 -4.80 -22.59
C THR A 184 14.01 -6.01 -22.41
N ASP A 185 15.22 -5.77 -21.89
CA ASP A 185 16.22 -6.76 -21.50
C ASP A 185 16.89 -6.27 -20.21
N CYS A 186 16.57 -6.91 -19.09
CA CYS A 186 17.07 -6.54 -17.78
C CYS A 186 18.56 -6.81 -17.60
N LEU A 187 19.07 -7.86 -18.27
CA LEU A 187 20.47 -8.23 -18.17
C LEU A 187 21.35 -7.21 -18.92
N ASP A 188 20.94 -6.82 -20.13
CA ASP A 188 21.65 -5.82 -20.92
C ASP A 188 21.59 -4.42 -20.30
N ALA A 189 20.39 -4.00 -19.86
CA ALA A 189 20.16 -2.64 -19.37
C ALA A 189 20.74 -2.38 -17.97
N PHE A 190 20.63 -3.34 -17.05
CA PHE A 190 20.92 -3.14 -15.63
C PHE A 190 21.77 -4.25 -14.99
N THR A 191 22.22 -5.23 -15.77
CA THR A 191 22.97 -6.41 -15.29
C THR A 191 22.20 -7.17 -14.20
N MET A 192 20.87 -7.24 -14.33
CA MET A 192 19.96 -7.90 -13.40
C MET A 192 19.21 -9.02 -14.11
N GLU A 193 19.02 -10.14 -13.39
CA GLU A 193 18.14 -11.21 -13.85
C GLU A 193 16.67 -10.73 -13.85
N PRO A 194 15.91 -11.01 -14.93
CA PRO A 194 14.50 -10.60 -14.99
C PRO A 194 13.66 -11.35 -13.96
N LYS A 195 12.84 -10.61 -13.21
CA LYS A 195 11.88 -11.13 -12.23
C LYS A 195 10.56 -10.39 -12.33
N THR A 196 9.48 -11.08 -11.96
CA THR A 196 8.15 -10.50 -11.81
C THR A 196 7.73 -10.46 -10.34
N ALA A 197 6.65 -9.75 -10.02
CA ALA A 197 6.11 -9.76 -8.67
C ALA A 197 5.69 -11.16 -8.19
N ASN A 198 5.34 -12.06 -9.13
CA ASN A 198 4.96 -13.45 -8.84
C ASN A 198 6.15 -14.33 -8.41
N ASP A 199 7.37 -13.93 -8.75
CA ASP A 199 8.59 -14.65 -8.36
C ASP A 199 9.05 -14.30 -6.94
N LEU A 200 8.39 -13.32 -6.30
CA LEU A 200 8.71 -12.89 -4.96
C LEU A 200 8.08 -13.82 -3.90
N THR A 201 8.76 -13.89 -2.77
CA THR A 201 8.32 -14.60 -1.57
C THR A 201 8.23 -13.63 -0.40
N GLN A 202 7.68 -14.06 0.74
CA GLN A 202 7.66 -13.23 1.96
C GLN A 202 9.07 -12.77 2.41
N GLN A 203 10.10 -13.56 2.11
CA GLN A 203 11.49 -13.24 2.46
C GLN A 203 12.13 -12.25 1.47
N THR A 204 11.73 -12.30 0.19
CA THR A 204 12.29 -11.49 -0.89
C THR A 204 11.39 -10.32 -1.31
N LEU A 205 10.31 -10.06 -0.53
CA LEU A 205 9.35 -8.99 -0.80
C LEU A 205 9.98 -7.60 -1.01
N LEU A 206 11.04 -7.32 -0.26
CA LEU A 206 11.75 -6.04 -0.27
C LEU A 206 12.84 -5.97 -1.34
N ASP A 207 13.07 -7.06 -2.08
CA ASP A 207 14.07 -7.08 -3.13
C ASP A 207 13.70 -6.09 -4.24
N ILE A 208 14.72 -5.41 -4.74
CA ILE A 208 14.61 -4.56 -5.91
C ILE A 208 14.75 -5.47 -7.13
N ILE A 209 13.69 -5.56 -7.93
CA ILE A 209 13.65 -6.41 -9.11
C ILE A 209 13.73 -5.59 -10.39
N CYS A 210 14.13 -6.25 -11.49
CA CYS A 210 13.99 -5.76 -12.84
C CYS A 210 12.95 -6.62 -13.56
N THR A 211 11.93 -5.99 -14.16
CA THR A 211 10.89 -6.70 -14.93
C THR A 211 10.91 -6.30 -16.39
N GLU A 212 10.64 -7.27 -17.26
CA GLU A 212 10.52 -7.08 -18.69
C GLU A 212 9.09 -7.02 -19.19
N ASP A 213 8.10 -7.28 -18.31
CA ASP A 213 6.69 -7.39 -18.68
C ASP A 213 6.09 -6.10 -19.23
N TYR A 214 6.57 -4.95 -18.72
CA TYR A 214 6.02 -3.64 -19.05
C TYR A 214 6.80 -2.88 -20.14
N SER A 215 7.92 -3.38 -20.60
CA SER A 215 8.75 -2.72 -21.62
C SER A 215 8.67 -3.36 -22.99
N ARG A 216 7.99 -4.52 -23.11
CA ARG A 216 7.78 -5.21 -24.38
C ARG A 216 6.45 -4.79 -25.02
N GLY A 217 6.51 -4.29 -26.23
CA GLY A 217 5.32 -4.09 -27.05
C GLY A 217 5.24 -2.74 -27.76
N TYR A 218 4.55 -2.78 -28.88
CA TYR A 218 4.20 -1.60 -29.66
C TYR A 218 2.96 -0.91 -29.09
N VAL A 219 2.81 0.39 -29.37
CA VAL A 219 1.72 1.27 -28.94
C VAL A 219 0.31 0.74 -29.30
N TRP A 220 0.19 -0.03 -30.37
CA TRP A 220 -1.09 -0.61 -30.81
C TRP A 220 -1.57 -1.88 -30.09
N LYS A 221 -0.78 -2.43 -29.20
CA LYS A 221 -1.31 -3.40 -28.24
C LYS A 221 -2.01 -2.62 -27.13
N ASN A 222 -3.21 -3.03 -26.77
CA ASN A 222 -4.12 -2.36 -25.82
C ASN A 222 -3.56 -2.13 -24.41
N ASP A 223 -2.34 -2.58 -24.12
CA ASP A 223 -1.71 -2.40 -22.83
C ASP A 223 -0.68 -1.27 -22.91
N LYS A 224 -1.11 -0.09 -22.48
CA LYS A 224 -0.31 1.14 -22.40
C LYS A 224 0.26 1.38 -20.99
N THR A 225 -0.01 0.48 -20.06
CA THR A 225 0.29 0.70 -18.64
C THR A 225 1.61 0.09 -18.21
N VAL A 226 2.30 0.78 -17.31
CA VAL A 226 3.41 0.26 -16.50
C VAL A 226 2.95 0.26 -15.05
N ARG A 227 3.14 -0.85 -14.33
CA ARG A 227 2.69 -1.00 -12.95
C ARG A 227 3.86 -1.26 -12.01
N PHE A 228 3.69 -0.80 -10.78
CA PHE A 228 4.43 -1.26 -9.63
C PHE A 228 3.43 -1.94 -8.69
N GLU A 229 3.58 -3.24 -8.52
CA GLU A 229 2.57 -4.13 -7.95
C GLU A 229 2.62 -4.13 -6.41
N ILE A 230 1.86 -3.26 -5.77
CA ILE A 230 1.70 -3.20 -4.31
C ILE A 230 0.78 -4.32 -3.82
N LYS A 231 -0.34 -4.55 -4.53
CA LYS A 231 -1.32 -5.59 -4.15
C LYS A 231 -0.74 -6.99 -4.16
N ASP A 232 0.07 -7.32 -5.16
CA ASP A 232 0.73 -8.62 -5.25
C ASP A 232 1.70 -8.84 -4.10
N ARG A 233 2.41 -7.79 -3.68
CA ARG A 233 3.28 -7.83 -2.51
C ARG A 233 2.49 -8.00 -1.21
N PHE A 234 1.32 -7.37 -1.05
CA PHE A 234 0.42 -7.61 0.07
C PHE A 234 -0.13 -9.04 0.07
N ALA A 235 -0.41 -9.59 -1.11
CA ALA A 235 -0.94 -10.94 -1.28
C ALA A 235 0.02 -12.02 -0.77
N LEU A 236 1.31 -11.78 -0.71
CA LEU A 236 2.29 -12.71 -0.13
C LEU A 236 2.01 -13.03 1.35
N PHE A 237 1.39 -12.11 2.09
CA PHE A 237 0.98 -12.33 3.49
C PHE A 237 -0.50 -12.64 3.62
N ALA A 238 -1.34 -11.94 2.88
CA ALA A 238 -2.79 -11.96 3.04
C ALA A 238 -3.52 -12.93 2.08
N GLY A 239 -2.77 -13.56 1.18
CA GLY A 239 -3.31 -14.40 0.10
C GLY A 239 -3.84 -13.57 -1.09
N PRO A 240 -4.08 -14.20 -2.24
CA PRO A 240 -4.36 -13.50 -3.51
C PRO A 240 -5.66 -12.67 -3.49
N ARG A 241 -6.57 -12.94 -2.55
CA ARG A 241 -7.80 -12.16 -2.34
C ARG A 241 -7.73 -11.27 -1.10
N LEU A 242 -6.55 -11.10 -0.50
CA LEU A 242 -6.32 -10.31 0.71
C LEU A 242 -7.25 -10.69 1.88
N HIS A 243 -7.58 -11.98 2.03
CA HIS A 243 -8.49 -12.46 3.09
C HIS A 243 -7.83 -12.50 4.47
N ASN A 244 -6.52 -12.76 4.53
CA ASN A 244 -5.79 -12.89 5.79
C ASN A 244 -4.94 -11.65 6.07
N MET A 245 -5.56 -10.48 6.12
CA MET A 245 -4.87 -9.23 6.45
C MET A 245 -4.20 -9.24 7.83
N ALA A 246 -4.66 -10.08 8.76
CA ALA A 246 -4.04 -10.20 10.08
C ALA A 246 -2.57 -10.65 10.01
N SER A 247 -2.20 -11.48 9.01
CA SER A 247 -0.81 -11.87 8.77
C SER A 247 0.05 -10.67 8.35
N LEU A 248 -0.43 -9.87 7.39
CA LEU A 248 0.24 -8.65 6.95
C LEU A 248 0.37 -7.64 8.10
N TYR A 249 -0.70 -7.42 8.87
CA TYR A 249 -0.70 -6.49 10.00
C TYR A 249 0.27 -6.88 11.10
N GLY A 250 0.37 -8.17 11.41
CA GLY A 250 1.37 -8.67 12.36
C GLY A 250 2.81 -8.39 11.90
N GLN A 251 3.09 -8.56 10.62
CA GLN A 251 4.39 -8.24 10.04
C GLN A 251 4.66 -6.72 10.01
N LEU A 252 3.67 -5.91 9.67
CA LEU A 252 3.79 -4.45 9.71
C LEU A 252 4.05 -3.93 11.13
N ASP A 253 3.47 -4.56 12.17
CA ASP A 253 3.72 -4.18 13.55
C ASP A 253 5.16 -4.46 14.00
N THR A 254 5.72 -5.58 13.55
CA THR A 254 7.03 -6.06 14.00
C THR A 254 8.20 -5.60 13.14
N THR A 255 7.99 -5.39 11.83
CA THR A 255 9.06 -5.15 10.86
C THR A 255 9.06 -3.72 10.34
N LYS A 256 10.02 -2.91 10.83
CA LYS A 256 10.16 -1.52 10.38
C LYS A 256 10.44 -1.42 8.86
N ASN A 257 11.34 -2.25 8.35
CA ASN A 257 11.71 -2.23 6.93
C ASN A 257 10.51 -2.49 6.02
N LEU A 258 9.57 -3.33 6.43
CA LEU A 258 8.34 -3.58 5.70
C LEU A 258 7.44 -2.34 5.67
N ARG A 259 7.27 -1.64 6.81
CA ARG A 259 6.55 -0.36 6.84
C ARG A 259 7.22 0.68 5.97
N ASP A 260 8.53 0.81 6.06
CA ASP A 260 9.30 1.78 5.28
C ASP A 260 9.26 1.45 3.79
N PHE A 261 9.11 0.17 3.42
CA PHE A 261 8.97 -0.23 2.01
C PHE A 261 7.73 0.40 1.36
N PHE A 262 6.57 0.35 2.02
CA PHE A 262 5.32 0.93 1.51
C PHE A 262 5.16 2.43 1.85
N THR A 263 6.17 3.05 2.43
CA THR A 263 6.17 4.46 2.80
C THR A 263 7.01 5.26 1.81
N ILE A 264 6.50 6.43 1.40
CA ILE A 264 7.21 7.39 0.54
C ILE A 264 7.00 8.82 1.05
N THR A 265 7.91 9.71 0.75
CA THR A 265 7.72 11.17 0.79
C THR A 265 7.70 11.75 -0.61
N ASP A 266 8.46 11.13 -1.51
CA ASP A 266 8.56 11.48 -2.92
C ASP A 266 8.76 10.23 -3.76
N LEU A 267 8.28 10.28 -4.99
CA LEU A 267 8.46 9.27 -6.02
C LEU A 267 9.16 9.88 -7.22
N ARG A 268 10.13 9.18 -7.81
CA ARG A 268 10.82 9.64 -9.01
C ARG A 268 10.75 8.58 -10.10
N ILE A 269 10.24 8.96 -11.24
CA ILE A 269 10.18 8.15 -12.45
C ILE A 269 11.32 8.62 -13.33
N ARG A 270 12.30 7.75 -13.55
CA ARG A 270 13.43 8.02 -14.43
C ARG A 270 13.22 7.32 -15.76
N LEU A 271 12.90 8.07 -16.78
CA LEU A 271 12.78 7.62 -18.15
C LEU A 271 14.16 7.67 -18.79
N LEU A 272 14.72 6.53 -19.17
CA LEU A 272 16.11 6.42 -19.63
C LEU A 272 16.23 6.22 -21.13
N LYS A 273 15.28 5.46 -21.73
CA LYS A 273 15.24 5.19 -23.15
C LYS A 273 13.79 5.11 -23.63
N PRO A 274 13.39 5.92 -24.64
CA PRO A 274 12.05 5.87 -25.19
C PRO A 274 11.80 4.57 -25.96
N ALA A 275 10.53 4.29 -26.23
CA ALA A 275 10.15 3.14 -27.06
C ALA A 275 10.67 3.31 -28.48
N THR A 276 11.46 2.33 -28.96
CA THR A 276 11.92 2.26 -30.35
C THR A 276 11.22 1.16 -31.15
N GLY A 277 10.34 0.40 -30.46
CA GLY A 277 9.63 -0.72 -31.05
C GLY A 277 10.53 -1.95 -31.26
N ALA A 278 11.57 -2.11 -30.47
CA ALA A 278 12.59 -3.15 -30.58
C ALA A 278 13.30 -3.16 -31.95
N THR A 279 13.41 -1.99 -32.57
CA THR A 279 14.13 -1.80 -33.84
C THR A 279 15.28 -0.83 -33.65
N MET A 280 16.18 -0.77 -34.62
CA MET A 280 17.21 0.27 -34.63
C MET A 280 16.54 1.65 -34.76
N VAL A 281 17.12 2.65 -34.09
CA VAL A 281 16.65 4.04 -34.17
C VAL A 281 16.76 4.53 -35.61
N ASP A 282 15.66 5.04 -36.14
CA ASP A 282 15.63 5.67 -37.45
C ASP A 282 16.14 7.12 -37.33
N GLU A 283 17.43 7.30 -37.63
CA GLU A 283 18.10 8.61 -37.53
C GLU A 283 17.51 9.68 -38.48
N ASN A 284 16.82 9.26 -39.54
CA ASN A 284 16.18 10.14 -40.48
C ASN A 284 14.81 10.67 -39.98
N ASN A 285 14.26 10.02 -38.95
CA ASN A 285 12.95 10.38 -38.41
C ASN A 285 12.89 10.33 -36.89
N LEU A 286 13.69 11.17 -36.24
CA LEU A 286 13.80 11.23 -34.77
C LEU A 286 12.56 11.80 -34.09
N SER A 287 11.66 12.45 -34.81
CA SER A 287 10.35 12.92 -34.32
C SER A 287 9.38 11.80 -33.93
N ARG A 288 9.74 10.53 -34.15
CA ARG A 288 9.02 9.34 -33.69
C ARG A 288 9.26 8.99 -32.24
N TYR A 289 10.35 9.45 -31.66
CA TYR A 289 10.82 8.99 -30.36
C TYR A 289 10.71 10.09 -29.32
N PHE A 290 9.78 9.95 -28.42
CA PHE A 290 9.49 10.86 -27.30
C PHE A 290 8.77 10.08 -26.21
N TYR A 291 8.59 10.70 -25.06
CA TYR A 291 7.74 10.19 -23.99
C TYR A 291 6.42 10.95 -23.97
N ALA A 292 5.30 10.23 -23.86
CA ALA A 292 3.99 10.81 -23.62
C ALA A 292 3.26 10.00 -22.56
N ILE A 293 2.77 10.67 -21.53
CA ILE A 293 2.08 10.05 -20.38
C ILE A 293 0.73 10.75 -20.21
N SER A 294 -0.35 9.96 -20.27
CA SER A 294 -1.71 10.47 -20.09
C SER A 294 -2.18 10.42 -18.64
N ASP A 295 -1.61 9.50 -17.84
CA ASP A 295 -2.10 9.34 -16.47
C ASP A 295 -1.05 8.71 -15.56
N ILE A 296 -0.99 9.18 -14.31
CA ILE A 296 -0.20 8.60 -13.23
C ILE A 296 -1.11 8.46 -12.00
N LYS A 297 -1.36 7.22 -11.58
CA LYS A 297 -2.15 6.90 -10.38
C LYS A 297 -1.27 6.51 -9.22
N VAL A 298 -1.49 7.17 -8.10
CA VAL A 298 -0.86 6.84 -6.82
C VAL A 298 -1.93 6.80 -5.73
N GLN A 299 -2.40 5.60 -5.41
CA GLN A 299 -3.34 5.40 -4.31
C GLN A 299 -2.60 5.22 -2.99
N GLY A 300 -3.02 5.98 -2.00
CA GLY A 300 -2.35 5.97 -0.70
C GLY A 300 -3.13 6.69 0.37
N ARG A 301 -2.49 6.87 1.49
CA ARG A 301 -3.00 7.64 2.63
C ARG A 301 -1.88 8.40 3.32
N CYS A 302 -2.21 9.45 4.03
CA CYS A 302 -1.24 10.09 4.91
C CYS A 302 -0.76 9.10 5.97
N LYS A 303 0.55 9.01 6.17
CA LYS A 303 1.11 8.28 7.29
C LYS A 303 0.90 9.10 8.56
N CYS A 304 0.00 8.62 9.42
CA CYS A 304 -0.33 9.25 10.69
C CYS A 304 0.03 8.36 11.89
N ASN A 305 0.84 7.32 11.66
CA ASN A 305 1.33 6.37 12.67
C ASN A 305 0.20 5.71 13.49
N LEU A 306 -0.98 5.54 12.88
CA LEU A 306 -2.19 4.99 13.47
C LEU A 306 -2.74 5.84 14.64
N HIS A 307 -2.51 7.17 14.57
CA HIS A 307 -2.99 8.14 15.56
C HIS A 307 -3.89 9.22 14.97
N ALA A 308 -4.40 9.06 13.77
CA ALA A 308 -5.37 9.96 13.17
C ALA A 308 -6.24 9.20 12.17
N ASN A 309 -7.51 9.55 12.06
CA ASN A 309 -8.44 9.03 11.06
C ASN A 309 -8.69 10.02 9.92
N SER A 310 -8.11 11.21 9.99
CA SER A 310 -8.23 12.19 8.92
C SER A 310 -6.90 12.86 8.61
N CYS A 311 -6.75 13.25 7.34
CA CYS A 311 -5.65 14.03 6.83
C CYS A 311 -6.25 15.20 6.07
N VAL A 312 -5.86 16.41 6.44
CA VAL A 312 -6.39 17.64 5.86
C VAL A 312 -5.33 18.35 5.04
N PHE A 313 -5.76 18.95 3.96
CA PHE A 313 -4.92 19.81 3.12
C PHE A 313 -5.20 21.28 3.50
N ASP A 314 -4.27 21.89 4.20
CA ASP A 314 -4.37 23.30 4.61
C ASP A 314 -3.14 24.06 4.15
N LYS A 315 -3.37 25.24 3.51
CA LYS A 315 -2.31 26.14 3.04
C LYS A 315 -1.22 25.45 2.21
N GLY A 316 -1.62 24.54 1.33
CA GLY A 316 -0.71 23.81 0.44
C GLY A 316 0.09 22.70 1.11
N LYS A 317 -0.34 22.21 2.28
CA LYS A 317 0.31 21.12 3.02
C LYS A 317 -0.70 20.12 3.54
N LEU A 318 -0.37 18.86 3.38
CA LEU A 318 -1.07 17.76 4.03
C LEU A 318 -0.64 17.63 5.49
N GLY A 319 -1.59 17.41 6.40
CA GLY A 319 -1.35 17.23 7.82
C GLY A 319 -2.34 16.26 8.44
N CYS A 320 -1.86 15.43 9.37
CA CYS A 320 -2.74 14.55 10.14
C CYS A 320 -3.47 15.34 11.23
N GLU A 321 -4.78 15.13 11.39
CA GLU A 321 -5.54 15.57 12.56
C GLU A 321 -5.28 14.63 13.73
N CYS A 322 -4.22 14.89 14.48
CA CYS A 322 -3.71 13.96 15.49
C CYS A 322 -4.65 13.75 16.67
N GLU A 323 -5.02 12.50 16.87
CA GLU A 323 -5.73 11.97 18.04
C GLU A 323 -4.73 11.39 19.07
N HIS A 324 -5.21 10.62 20.06
CA HIS A 324 -4.42 9.87 21.04
C HIS A 324 -3.38 10.73 21.82
N ASN A 325 -3.69 12.03 22.01
CA ASN A 325 -2.79 13.00 22.63
C ASN A 325 -1.43 13.13 21.93
N THR A 326 -1.40 12.85 20.62
CA THR A 326 -0.21 12.99 19.77
C THR A 326 -0.21 14.32 19.03
N THR A 327 0.94 14.69 18.45
CA THR A 327 1.14 15.91 17.67
C THR A 327 2.28 15.74 16.65
N GLY A 328 2.38 16.69 15.74
CA GLY A 328 3.35 16.70 14.64
C GLY A 328 2.68 16.39 13.30
N PRO A 329 3.38 16.58 12.17
CA PRO A 329 2.80 16.36 10.83
C PRO A 329 2.27 14.93 10.65
N ASP A 330 2.96 13.95 11.25
CA ASP A 330 2.65 12.52 11.18
C ASP A 330 2.21 11.95 12.55
N CYS A 331 1.77 12.78 13.48
CA CYS A 331 1.44 12.39 14.86
C CYS A 331 2.60 11.65 15.55
N SER A 332 3.84 12.03 15.24
CA SER A 332 5.06 11.30 15.60
C SER A 332 5.60 11.59 16.99
N ARG A 333 4.89 12.35 17.80
CA ARG A 333 5.27 12.70 19.18
C ARG A 333 4.06 12.95 20.06
N CYS A 334 4.22 12.83 21.37
CA CYS A 334 3.18 13.17 22.33
C CYS A 334 3.00 14.70 22.46
N LYS A 335 1.79 15.16 22.74
CA LYS A 335 1.49 16.55 23.12
C LYS A 335 2.24 16.90 24.42
N LYS A 336 2.45 18.20 24.64
CA LYS A 336 3.00 18.71 25.90
C LYS A 336 2.15 18.20 27.08
N HIS A 337 2.79 17.77 28.15
CA HIS A 337 2.18 17.15 29.33
C HIS A 337 1.62 15.72 29.16
N TYR A 338 1.85 15.08 28.02
CA TYR A 338 1.43 13.69 27.76
C TYR A 338 2.61 12.74 27.58
N HIS A 339 3.69 12.95 28.32
CA HIS A 339 4.93 12.15 28.24
C HIS A 339 5.04 11.10 29.36
N GLY A 340 3.93 10.71 29.99
CA GLY A 340 3.93 9.65 31.02
C GLY A 340 4.33 8.27 30.48
N ARG A 341 4.37 8.15 29.15
CA ARG A 341 4.85 7.01 28.39
C ARG A 341 5.64 7.51 27.18
N ALA A 342 6.67 6.76 26.77
CA ALA A 342 7.35 7.03 25.50
C ALA A 342 6.36 6.89 24.33
N TRP A 343 6.48 7.76 23.34
CA TRP A 343 5.67 7.69 22.14
C TRP A 343 5.94 6.36 21.39
N SER A 344 4.90 5.77 20.85
CA SER A 344 4.97 4.56 20.03
C SER A 344 3.89 4.60 18.96
N VAL A 345 4.17 4.03 17.81
CA VAL A 345 3.19 3.80 16.72
C VAL A 345 2.02 2.94 17.25
N GLY A 346 0.80 3.16 16.78
CA GLY A 346 -0.34 2.27 17.01
C GLY A 346 -0.09 0.89 16.40
N SER A 347 -0.87 -0.12 16.81
CA SER A 347 -0.81 -1.46 16.23
C SER A 347 -1.77 -1.56 15.03
N TYR A 348 -1.31 -2.20 13.94
CA TYR A 348 -2.18 -2.58 12.82
C TYR A 348 -3.09 -3.75 13.17
N LEU A 349 -2.80 -4.51 14.21
CA LEU A 349 -3.64 -5.61 14.65
C LEU A 349 -4.91 -5.08 15.33
N PRO A 350 -6.08 -5.69 15.06
CA PRO A 350 -7.31 -5.31 15.73
C PRO A 350 -7.28 -5.68 17.22
N ILE A 351 -8.08 -4.97 18.02
CA ILE A 351 -8.34 -5.32 19.42
C ILE A 351 -8.93 -6.74 19.48
N PRO A 352 -8.54 -7.59 20.45
CA PRO A 352 -7.68 -7.29 21.62
C PRO A 352 -6.18 -7.51 21.40
N LYS A 353 -5.72 -7.87 20.20
CA LYS A 353 -4.30 -8.16 19.92
C LYS A 353 -3.47 -6.90 19.78
N GLY A 354 -4.06 -5.84 19.21
CA GLY A 354 -3.40 -4.54 19.00
C GLY A 354 -3.76 -3.52 20.07
N THR A 355 -3.05 -2.40 20.07
CA THR A 355 -3.27 -1.27 20.98
C THR A 355 -3.10 0.05 20.22
N ALA A 356 -3.90 1.05 20.59
CA ALA A 356 -3.77 2.40 20.04
C ALA A 356 -2.49 3.12 20.45
N ASN A 357 -1.82 2.67 21.49
CA ASN A 357 -0.58 3.28 22.03
C ASN A 357 -0.74 4.79 22.30
N ILE A 358 -1.84 5.18 22.94
CA ILE A 358 -2.13 6.59 23.28
C ILE A 358 -1.04 7.20 24.14
N CYS A 359 -0.78 8.49 23.98
CA CYS A 359 0.07 9.25 24.92
C CYS A 359 -0.67 9.52 26.22
N ILE A 360 0.01 9.30 27.35
CA ILE A 360 -0.54 9.37 28.72
C ILE A 360 -0.07 10.64 29.40
N PRO A 361 -0.92 11.32 30.18
CA PRO A 361 -0.51 12.50 30.93
C PRO A 361 0.72 12.27 31.80
N SER A 362 1.63 13.25 31.82
CA SER A 362 2.79 13.28 32.73
C SER A 362 2.33 13.77 34.09
N ASN A 363 1.86 12.89 34.97
CA ASN A 363 1.29 13.36 36.23
C ASN A 363 2.13 13.03 37.45
N HIS A 364 2.31 14.08 38.27
CA HIS A 364 2.50 14.01 39.71
C HIS A 364 1.15 13.98 40.47
N GLY A 365 0.08 13.40 39.90
CA GLY A 365 -1.22 13.16 40.47
C GLY A 365 -1.54 11.65 40.57
N PRO A 366 -2.72 11.23 41.07
CA PRO A 366 -3.03 9.81 41.24
C PRO A 366 -2.81 9.07 39.91
N VAL A 367 -1.99 8.04 39.94
CA VAL A 367 -1.46 7.31 38.79
C VAL A 367 -2.62 6.84 37.90
N PRO A 368 -2.64 7.22 36.61
CA PRO A 368 -3.67 6.73 35.70
C PRO A 368 -3.62 5.20 35.63
N ARG A 369 -4.77 4.57 35.51
CA ARG A 369 -4.85 3.13 35.28
C ARG A 369 -4.17 2.81 33.95
N VAL A 370 -3.01 2.19 34.01
CA VAL A 370 -2.18 1.83 32.84
C VAL A 370 -2.58 0.47 32.28
N CYS A 371 -3.12 -0.38 33.16
CA CYS A 371 -3.69 -1.67 32.77
C CYS A 371 -4.98 -1.93 33.57
N ASP A 372 -5.89 -2.65 32.96
CA ASP A 372 -7.04 -3.26 33.61
C ASP A 372 -7.27 -4.66 33.01
N ASN A 373 -8.09 -5.46 33.65
CA ASN A 373 -8.35 -6.82 33.16
C ASN A 373 -9.41 -6.87 32.05
N ALA A 374 -10.02 -5.74 31.72
CA ALA A 374 -11.10 -5.67 30.73
C ALA A 374 -10.62 -5.10 29.39
N MET A 375 -9.85 -3.99 29.41
CA MET A 375 -9.58 -3.18 28.23
C MET A 375 -8.10 -2.96 27.93
N LEU A 376 -7.31 -2.60 28.95
CA LEU A 376 -5.86 -2.45 28.84
C LEU A 376 -5.19 -3.71 29.38
N ARG A 377 -5.51 -4.84 28.77
CA ARG A 377 -4.98 -6.15 29.22
C ARG A 377 -3.49 -6.23 29.04
N CYS A 378 -2.81 -6.75 30.05
CA CYS A 378 -1.44 -7.18 29.90
C CYS A 378 -1.35 -8.31 28.89
N GLN A 379 -0.47 -8.18 27.90
CA GLN A 379 -0.27 -9.15 26.83
C GLN A 379 0.67 -10.27 27.27
N ASN A 380 0.77 -11.33 26.49
CA ASN A 380 1.75 -12.41 26.64
C ASN A 380 1.79 -13.04 28.05
N GLY A 381 0.62 -13.21 28.65
CA GLY A 381 0.50 -13.81 29.99
C GLY A 381 0.90 -12.90 31.14
N GLY A 382 1.12 -11.61 30.89
CA GLY A 382 1.36 -10.64 31.94
C GLY A 382 0.12 -10.38 32.80
N THR A 383 0.32 -9.99 34.06
CA THR A 383 -0.75 -9.66 35.02
C THR A 383 -0.74 -8.19 35.37
N CYS A 384 -1.94 -7.57 35.42
CA CYS A 384 -2.10 -6.17 35.82
C CYS A 384 -1.97 -6.03 37.35
N HIS A 385 -1.02 -5.23 37.80
CA HIS A 385 -0.80 -4.98 39.21
C HIS A 385 -1.27 -3.58 39.61
N HIS A 386 -2.29 -3.52 40.45
CA HIS A 386 -2.89 -2.29 41.00
C HIS A 386 -3.34 -1.29 39.92
N HIS A 387 -3.75 -1.74 38.75
CA HIS A 387 -4.10 -0.89 37.58
C HIS A 387 -3.00 0.07 37.12
N GLN A 388 -1.77 -0.05 37.62
CA GLN A 388 -0.67 0.87 37.35
C GLN A 388 0.36 0.35 36.36
N ARG A 389 0.60 -0.95 36.35
CA ARG A 389 1.58 -1.59 35.44
C ARG A 389 1.28 -3.07 35.26
N CYS A 390 1.68 -3.57 34.11
CA CYS A 390 1.74 -4.99 33.89
C CYS A 390 2.99 -5.62 34.48
N HIS A 391 2.83 -6.74 35.16
CA HIS A 391 3.89 -7.64 35.53
C HIS A 391 4.07 -8.65 34.42
N CYS A 392 5.13 -8.52 33.65
CA CYS A 392 5.33 -9.32 32.45
C CYS A 392 5.86 -10.71 32.80
N SER A 393 5.38 -11.70 32.05
CA SER A 393 5.95 -13.05 32.09
C SER A 393 7.41 -13.04 31.62
N PRO A 394 8.24 -14.00 32.04
CA PRO A 394 9.63 -14.12 31.57
C PRO A 394 9.68 -14.12 30.05
N GLY A 395 10.61 -13.37 29.48
CA GLY A 395 10.76 -13.23 28.04
C GLY A 395 9.97 -12.06 27.40
N PHE A 396 9.19 -11.32 28.18
CA PHE A 396 8.44 -10.18 27.70
C PHE A 396 8.74 -8.89 28.48
N THR A 397 8.55 -7.76 27.81
CA THR A 397 8.74 -6.41 28.35
C THR A 397 7.77 -5.42 27.70
N GLY A 398 7.75 -4.20 28.17
CA GLY A 398 6.82 -3.16 27.74
C GLY A 398 5.80 -2.82 28.82
N ILE A 399 5.01 -1.77 28.61
CA ILE A 399 4.04 -1.30 29.62
C ILE A 399 2.87 -2.28 29.77
N LEU A 400 2.49 -2.89 28.65
CA LEU A 400 1.46 -3.95 28.58
C LEU A 400 2.07 -5.34 28.29
N CYS A 401 3.39 -5.52 28.43
CA CYS A 401 4.10 -6.75 28.10
C CYS A 401 4.02 -7.11 26.60
N GLU A 402 3.93 -6.11 25.76
CA GLU A 402 3.71 -6.22 24.33
C GLU A 402 4.98 -6.57 23.53
N ARG A 403 6.18 -6.52 24.15
CA ARG A 403 7.44 -6.74 23.45
C ARG A 403 8.15 -7.99 23.97
N ALA A 404 8.71 -8.77 23.06
CA ALA A 404 9.67 -9.81 23.43
C ALA A 404 10.96 -9.15 23.98
N ARG A 405 11.52 -9.73 25.04
CA ARG A 405 12.78 -9.29 25.64
C ARG A 405 13.93 -10.03 24.97
N CYS A 406 14.64 -9.37 24.09
CA CYS A 406 15.81 -9.92 23.43
C CYS A 406 16.99 -9.97 24.40
N GLN A 407 17.71 -11.08 24.45
CA GLN A 407 18.89 -11.25 25.31
C GLN A 407 20.21 -10.90 24.62
N GLY A 408 20.20 -10.54 23.31
CA GLY A 408 21.37 -10.13 22.55
C GLY A 408 21.04 -9.58 21.16
N PRO A 409 22.01 -8.94 20.47
CA PRO A 409 21.84 -8.51 19.10
C PRO A 409 21.73 -9.73 18.17
N GLY A 410 20.55 -10.00 17.63
CA GLY A 410 20.24 -11.12 16.73
C GLY A 410 19.15 -12.07 17.24
N ASP A 411 18.81 -12.03 18.51
CA ASP A 411 17.93 -13.04 19.14
C ASP A 411 16.43 -12.79 18.94
N CYS A 412 16.05 -11.68 18.32
CA CYS A 412 14.62 -11.34 18.06
C CYS A 412 14.11 -11.76 16.70
N ASP A 413 14.99 -12.05 15.73
CA ASP A 413 14.57 -12.36 14.36
C ASP A 413 14.17 -13.84 14.18
N ASP A 414 14.65 -14.74 15.04
CA ASP A 414 14.46 -16.19 14.87
C ASP A 414 13.27 -16.81 15.64
N GLN A 415 12.61 -16.09 16.54
CA GLN A 415 11.55 -16.68 17.37
C GLN A 415 10.13 -16.53 16.85
N LEU A 416 9.90 -15.85 15.74
CA LEU A 416 8.57 -15.73 15.14
C LEU A 416 8.23 -16.83 14.12
N SER A 417 9.16 -17.74 13.79
CA SER A 417 8.93 -18.91 12.94
C SER A 417 8.64 -20.22 13.70
N GLY A 418 8.64 -20.19 15.02
CA GLY A 418 8.43 -21.37 15.88
C GLY A 418 6.95 -21.65 16.13
N GLN A 419 6.42 -22.64 15.45
CA GLN A 419 5.17 -23.32 15.78
C GLN A 419 5.05 -23.57 17.28
N ALA A 420 3.87 -23.25 17.84
CA ALA A 420 3.47 -23.70 19.15
C ALA A 420 3.36 -25.25 19.16
N SER A 421 4.45 -25.93 19.47
CA SER A 421 4.42 -27.35 19.80
C SER A 421 3.96 -27.49 21.26
N LEU A 422 2.71 -27.85 21.42
CA LEU A 422 2.14 -28.32 22.67
C LEU A 422 2.86 -29.61 23.09
N HIS A 423 3.79 -29.52 24.03
CA HIS A 423 4.26 -30.68 24.76
C HIS A 423 3.17 -31.11 25.76
N HIS A 424 2.35 -32.04 25.36
CA HIS A 424 1.57 -32.86 26.29
C HIS A 424 2.40 -34.11 26.63
N ARG A 425 2.77 -34.24 27.92
CA ARG A 425 3.23 -35.49 28.52
C ARG A 425 2.05 -36.43 28.65
N PRO A 426 2.16 -37.73 28.27
CA PRO A 426 1.08 -38.67 28.43
C PRO A 426 1.11 -39.28 29.83
N THR A 427 0.02 -39.17 30.57
CA THR A 427 -0.34 -40.15 31.61
C THR A 427 -1.53 -40.91 31.07
N GLY A 428 -1.31 -42.21 30.93
CA GLY A 428 -2.28 -43.08 30.31
C GLY A 428 -3.53 -43.33 31.14
N ARG A 429 -4.60 -43.62 30.45
CA ARG A 429 -5.60 -44.68 30.77
C ARG A 429 -6.42 -45.00 29.53
N HIS A 430 -6.45 -46.28 29.21
CA HIS A 430 -7.25 -46.88 28.18
C HIS A 430 -8.75 -46.69 28.44
N HIS A 431 -9.50 -46.24 27.46
CA HIS A 431 -10.89 -46.66 27.24
C HIS A 431 -11.16 -46.71 25.72
N THR A 432 -11.43 -47.91 25.29
CA THR A 432 -11.95 -48.26 23.98
C THR A 432 -13.31 -47.62 23.76
N LEU A 433 -13.47 -46.90 22.65
CA LEU A 433 -14.78 -46.53 22.12
C LEU A 433 -14.83 -46.83 20.62
N THR A 434 -15.81 -47.61 20.30
CA THR A 434 -16.18 -48.18 19.01
C THR A 434 -16.52 -47.08 18.00
N LEU A 435 -15.93 -47.19 16.82
CA LEU A 435 -16.30 -46.43 15.62
C LEU A 435 -17.64 -46.91 15.07
N VAL A 436 -18.58 -45.99 14.96
CA VAL A 436 -19.75 -46.13 14.09
C VAL A 436 -19.54 -45.24 12.87
N VAL A 437 -19.35 -45.89 11.74
CA VAL A 437 -19.22 -45.22 10.43
C VAL A 437 -20.62 -45.00 9.87
N PHE A 438 -21.00 -43.76 9.63
CA PHE A 438 -22.11 -43.41 8.76
C PHE A 438 -21.57 -42.78 7.45
N PRO A 439 -22.02 -43.25 6.31
CA PRO A 439 -21.63 -42.63 5.04
C PRO A 439 -22.51 -41.42 4.75
N LEU A 440 -21.91 -40.26 4.60
CA LEU A 440 -22.57 -39.09 4.04
C LEU A 440 -22.36 -39.04 2.52
N LEU A 441 -23.45 -39.22 1.81
CA LEU A 441 -23.60 -38.93 0.40
C LEU A 441 -23.49 -37.43 0.17
N PHE A 442 -22.48 -37.03 -0.60
CA PHE A 442 -22.41 -35.71 -1.18
C PHE A 442 -23.45 -35.55 -2.28
N VAL A 443 -24.37 -34.64 -2.10
CA VAL A 443 -25.11 -34.00 -3.22
C VAL A 443 -24.55 -32.62 -3.42
N SER A 444 -23.84 -32.50 -4.53
CA SER A 444 -23.37 -31.23 -5.06
C SER A 444 -24.49 -30.62 -5.87
N LEU A 445 -25.04 -29.47 -5.44
CA LEU A 445 -25.88 -28.57 -6.25
C LEU A 445 -26.17 -27.31 -5.44
N CYS A 446 -25.35 -26.29 -5.65
CA CYS A 446 -25.65 -24.87 -5.85
C CYS A 446 -24.36 -24.16 -6.23
#